data_3336629cab6e770f92cfbdd82bea52c7
#
_entry.id   3336629cab6e770f92cfbdd82bea52c7
#
_cell.length_a   1.000
_cell.length_b   1.000
_cell.length_c   1.000
_cell.angle_alpha   90.00
_cell.angle_beta   90.00
_cell.angle_gamma   90.00
#
_symmetry.space_group_name_H-M   'P 1'
#
loop_
_entity.id
_entity.type
_entity.pdbx_description
1 polymer ?
#
loop_
_entity_poly.entity_id
_entity_poly.type
_entity_poly.pdbx_seq_one_letter_code
_entity_poly.pdbx_strand_id
1 'polypeptide(L)'
;VTKRILILQRVVGVLYIVAGIGKFFPEIESVEQRLDDAAEANDGVAVLGGFTNWLDGHPTGVTVFVAAAMVVSGLVLLRDRELVLAALYGQLLMLVCFVLILVGSVPQILVLDAAFFAAGIYLIVVHRRAAAGSSSVPLDARTDTTT
;
A
#
# COMPACT_ATOMS: atom_id res chain seq x y z
N VAL A 1 19.00 -1.43 9.24
CA VAL A 1 18.30 -2.01 8.06
C VAL A 1 19.35 -2.45 7.04
N THR A 2 19.30 -3.70 6.60
CA THR A 2 20.29 -4.28 5.69
C THR A 2 20.13 -3.68 4.28
N LYS A 3 21.24 -3.55 3.52
CA LYS A 3 21.22 -3.03 2.14
C LYS A 3 20.17 -3.70 1.24
N ARG A 4 19.96 -5.01 1.40
CA ARG A 4 18.95 -5.79 0.65
C ARG A 4 17.51 -5.30 0.93
N ILE A 5 17.21 -4.94 2.17
CA ILE A 5 15.89 -4.45 2.59
C ILE A 5 15.62 -3.06 2.00
N LEU A 6 16.64 -2.19 1.98
CA LEU A 6 16.54 -0.88 1.33
C LEU A 6 16.32 -1.00 -0.19
N ILE A 7 16.94 -1.98 -0.83
CA ILE A 7 16.72 -2.26 -2.26
C ILE A 7 15.27 -2.71 -2.47
N LEU A 8 14.78 -3.69 -1.69
CA LEU A 8 13.38 -4.15 -1.79
C LEU A 8 12.40 -3.01 -1.57
N GLN A 9 12.62 -2.18 -0.53
CA GLN A 9 11.78 -1.00 -0.24
C GLN A 9 11.73 -0.05 -1.44
N ARG A 10 12.86 0.23 -2.07
CA ARG A 10 12.92 1.12 -3.26
C ARG A 10 12.23 0.50 -4.47
N VAL A 11 12.41 -0.80 -4.70
CA VAL A 11 11.73 -1.51 -5.78
C VAL A 11 10.20 -1.44 -5.59
N VAL A 12 9.72 -1.72 -4.39
CA VAL A 12 8.29 -1.60 -4.06
C VAL A 12 7.82 -0.15 -4.26
N GLY A 13 8.60 0.85 -3.83
CA GLY A 13 8.28 2.25 -4.03
C GLY A 13 8.15 2.64 -5.51
N VAL A 14 9.08 2.20 -6.36
CA VAL A 14 9.01 2.41 -7.81
C VAL A 14 7.78 1.75 -8.41
N LEU A 15 7.49 0.51 -8.03
CA LEU A 15 6.31 -0.22 -8.51
C LEU A 15 5.00 0.50 -8.14
N TYR A 16 4.89 1.06 -6.94
CA TYR A 16 3.74 1.85 -6.54
C TYR A 16 3.60 3.14 -7.37
N ILE A 17 4.70 3.83 -7.67
CA ILE A 17 4.65 5.02 -8.54
C ILE A 17 4.18 4.65 -9.94
N VAL A 18 4.77 3.60 -10.54
CA VAL A 18 4.43 3.14 -11.88
C VAL A 18 2.96 2.70 -11.93
N ALA A 19 2.51 1.90 -10.96
CA ALA A 19 1.12 1.46 -10.88
C ALA A 19 0.15 2.63 -10.65
N GLY A 20 0.51 3.61 -9.80
CA GLY A 20 -0.30 4.80 -9.58
C GLY A 20 -0.44 5.65 -10.83
N ILE A 21 0.65 5.87 -11.58
CA ILE A 21 0.61 6.58 -12.87
C ILE A 21 -0.21 5.78 -13.89
N GLY A 22 -0.07 4.45 -13.90
CA GLY A 22 -0.82 3.55 -14.79
C GLY A 22 -2.34 3.68 -14.68
N LYS A 23 -2.85 4.08 -13.49
CA LYS A 23 -4.29 4.31 -13.27
C LYS A 23 -4.89 5.45 -14.13
N PHE A 24 -4.07 6.37 -14.62
CA PHE A 24 -4.52 7.43 -15.53
C PHE A 24 -4.62 6.98 -16.99
N PHE A 25 -4.17 5.76 -17.30
CA PHE A 25 -4.24 5.20 -18.66
C PHE A 25 -5.26 4.06 -18.69
N PRO A 26 -6.51 4.33 -19.12
CA PRO A 26 -7.57 3.32 -19.14
C PRO A 26 -7.26 2.13 -20.07
N GLU A 27 -6.38 2.32 -21.03
CA GLU A 27 -5.89 1.26 -21.92
C GLU A 27 -5.04 0.21 -21.19
N ILE A 28 -4.39 0.61 -20.06
CA ILE A 28 -3.58 -0.28 -19.22
C ILE A 28 -4.44 -0.88 -18.12
N GLU A 29 -5.23 -0.03 -17.46
CA GLU A 29 -6.11 -0.43 -16.37
C GLU A 29 -7.28 0.55 -16.24
N SER A 30 -8.48 0.10 -16.59
CA SER A 30 -9.70 0.90 -16.40
C SER A 30 -10.24 0.75 -14.99
N VAL A 31 -10.08 1.79 -14.18
CA VAL A 31 -10.67 1.86 -12.84
C VAL A 31 -12.19 1.89 -12.91
N GLU A 32 -12.75 2.60 -13.88
CA GLU A 32 -14.20 2.68 -14.11
C GLU A 32 -14.80 1.30 -14.34
N GLN A 33 -14.27 0.53 -15.27
CA GLN A 33 -14.76 -0.82 -15.56
C GLN A 33 -14.67 -1.73 -14.32
N ARG A 34 -13.61 -1.61 -13.51
CA ARG A 34 -13.46 -2.40 -12.29
C ARG A 34 -14.46 -2.01 -11.20
N LEU A 35 -14.81 -0.73 -11.12
CA LEU A 35 -15.83 -0.27 -10.18
C LEU A 35 -17.22 -0.75 -10.59
N ASP A 36 -17.53 -0.72 -11.88
CA ASP A 36 -18.78 -1.25 -12.45
C ASP A 36 -18.89 -2.77 -12.18
N ASP A 37 -17.87 -3.56 -12.53
CA ASP A 37 -17.80 -5.00 -12.22
C ASP A 37 -17.95 -5.30 -10.73
N ALA A 38 -17.35 -4.46 -9.86
CA ALA A 38 -17.44 -4.61 -8.42
C ALA A 38 -18.81 -4.22 -7.88
N ALA A 39 -19.45 -3.20 -8.43
CA ALA A 39 -20.80 -2.79 -8.07
C ALA A 39 -21.81 -3.89 -8.43
N GLU A 40 -21.69 -4.48 -9.63
CA GLU A 40 -22.53 -5.60 -10.05
C GLU A 40 -22.31 -6.84 -9.19
N ALA A 41 -21.05 -7.21 -8.90
CA ALA A 41 -20.72 -8.38 -8.09
C ALA A 41 -21.16 -8.25 -6.61
N ASN A 42 -21.23 -7.03 -6.09
CA ASN A 42 -21.64 -6.76 -4.72
C ASN A 42 -23.10 -6.31 -4.59
N ASP A 43 -23.87 -6.35 -5.68
CA ASP A 43 -25.30 -6.00 -5.62
C ASP A 43 -26.05 -6.93 -4.66
N GLY A 44 -26.86 -6.34 -3.78
CA GLY A 44 -27.57 -7.07 -2.74
C GLY A 44 -26.73 -7.47 -1.51
N VAL A 45 -25.42 -7.22 -1.49
CA VAL A 45 -24.57 -7.43 -0.32
C VAL A 45 -24.70 -6.24 0.62
N ALA A 46 -25.17 -6.47 1.85
CA ALA A 46 -25.36 -5.41 2.83
C ALA A 46 -24.05 -4.64 3.07
N VAL A 47 -24.12 -3.31 3.11
CA VAL A 47 -23.00 -2.36 3.26
C VAL A 47 -22.07 -2.29 2.04
N LEU A 48 -21.58 -3.43 1.52
CA LEU A 48 -20.68 -3.46 0.36
C LEU A 48 -21.36 -2.96 -0.92
N GLY A 49 -22.60 -3.40 -1.19
CA GLY A 49 -23.35 -2.95 -2.37
C GLY A 49 -23.56 -1.43 -2.39
N GLY A 50 -23.96 -0.84 -1.26
CA GLY A 50 -24.10 0.62 -1.16
C GLY A 50 -22.78 1.38 -1.31
N PHE A 51 -21.69 0.84 -0.78
CA PHE A 51 -20.36 1.44 -0.88
C PHE A 51 -19.79 1.34 -2.29
N THR A 52 -19.90 0.17 -2.94
CA THR A 52 -19.41 -0.03 -4.32
C THR A 52 -20.22 0.81 -5.32
N ASN A 53 -21.54 0.89 -5.17
CA ASN A 53 -22.37 1.76 -6.00
C ASN A 53 -22.03 3.26 -5.83
N TRP A 54 -21.67 3.67 -4.60
CA TRP A 54 -21.20 5.05 -4.39
C TRP A 54 -19.85 5.30 -5.06
N LEU A 55 -18.90 4.34 -5.00
CA LEU A 55 -17.61 4.43 -5.68
C LEU A 55 -17.78 4.47 -7.20
N ASP A 56 -18.65 3.61 -7.75
CA ASP A 56 -18.97 3.56 -9.17
C ASP A 56 -19.60 4.87 -9.68
N GLY A 57 -20.40 5.54 -8.85
CA GLY A 57 -20.90 6.88 -9.15
C GLY A 57 -19.84 7.99 -9.19
N HIS A 58 -18.58 7.71 -8.75
CA HIS A 58 -17.50 8.70 -8.65
C HIS A 58 -16.15 8.17 -9.20
N PRO A 59 -16.10 7.57 -10.39
CA PRO A 59 -14.93 6.83 -10.87
C PRO A 59 -13.69 7.71 -11.00
N THR A 60 -13.85 8.94 -11.49
CA THR A 60 -12.74 9.89 -11.61
C THR A 60 -12.14 10.26 -10.26
N GLY A 61 -12.98 10.52 -9.27
CA GLY A 61 -12.54 10.84 -7.91
C GLY A 61 -11.78 9.68 -7.27
N VAL A 62 -12.27 8.47 -7.43
CA VAL A 62 -11.63 7.24 -6.95
C VAL A 62 -10.29 7.03 -7.65
N THR A 63 -10.24 7.18 -8.98
CA THR A 63 -9.00 7.05 -9.76
C THR A 63 -7.93 8.02 -9.27
N VAL A 64 -8.27 9.29 -9.14
CA VAL A 64 -7.33 10.34 -8.68
C VAL A 64 -6.87 10.05 -7.26
N PHE A 65 -7.77 9.68 -6.36
CA PHE A 65 -7.43 9.37 -4.97
C PHE A 65 -6.48 8.18 -4.87
N VAL A 66 -6.79 7.07 -5.54
CA VAL A 66 -5.97 5.86 -5.53
C VAL A 66 -4.61 6.11 -6.17
N ALA A 67 -4.58 6.75 -7.34
CA ALA A 67 -3.34 7.09 -8.03
C ALA A 67 -2.45 8.00 -7.17
N ALA A 68 -3.02 9.04 -6.57
CA ALA A 68 -2.28 9.94 -5.68
C ALA A 68 -1.74 9.21 -4.44
N ALA A 69 -2.57 8.38 -3.80
CA ALA A 69 -2.16 7.60 -2.64
C ALA A 69 -0.99 6.65 -2.96
N MET A 70 -1.04 5.98 -4.12
CA MET A 70 0.03 5.08 -4.59
C MET A 70 1.30 5.86 -4.89
N VAL A 71 1.23 6.97 -5.62
CA VAL A 71 2.40 7.79 -5.98
C VAL A 71 3.05 8.39 -4.72
N VAL A 72 2.26 8.98 -3.82
CA VAL A 72 2.76 9.56 -2.57
C VAL A 72 3.43 8.50 -1.71
N SER A 73 2.79 7.34 -1.52
CA SER A 73 3.39 6.23 -0.76
C SER A 73 4.67 5.72 -1.40
N GLY A 74 4.69 5.60 -2.73
CA GLY A 74 5.90 5.21 -3.47
C GLY A 74 7.04 6.22 -3.27
N LEU A 75 6.77 7.52 -3.32
CA LEU A 75 7.77 8.59 -3.06
C LEU A 75 8.29 8.54 -1.63
N VAL A 76 7.42 8.30 -0.64
CA VAL A 76 7.81 8.13 0.76
C VAL A 76 8.73 6.92 0.91
N LEU A 77 8.41 5.79 0.29
CA LEU A 77 9.26 4.60 0.29
C LEU A 77 10.65 4.83 -0.33
N LEU A 78 10.76 5.73 -1.31
CA LEU A 78 12.04 6.08 -1.94
C LEU A 78 12.88 7.04 -1.10
N ARG A 79 12.26 7.94 -0.37
CA ARG A 79 12.91 9.12 0.21
C ARG A 79 13.04 9.10 1.72
N ASP A 80 12.01 8.69 2.42
CA ASP A 80 11.85 8.97 3.86
C ASP A 80 12.03 7.69 4.70
N ARG A 81 12.70 7.82 5.85
CA ARG A 81 12.86 6.72 6.79
C ARG A 81 11.80 6.71 7.88
N GLU A 82 11.31 7.88 8.26
CA GLU A 82 10.37 8.03 9.38
C GLU A 82 8.94 7.72 8.96
N LEU A 83 8.52 8.14 7.76
CA LEU A 83 7.18 7.94 7.24
C LEU A 83 6.98 6.60 6.52
N VAL A 84 8.03 5.79 6.34
CA VAL A 84 7.95 4.50 5.65
C VAL A 84 6.91 3.57 6.28
N LEU A 85 6.88 3.47 7.60
CA LEU A 85 5.89 2.64 8.30
C LEU A 85 4.47 3.13 8.07
N ALA A 86 4.24 4.45 8.13
CA ALA A 86 2.92 5.02 7.87
C ALA A 86 2.46 4.75 6.43
N ALA A 87 3.35 4.92 5.45
CA ALA A 87 3.07 4.62 4.05
C ALA A 87 2.75 3.13 3.84
N LEU A 88 3.50 2.22 4.44
CA LEU A 88 3.27 0.78 4.36
C LEU A 88 1.93 0.37 4.98
N TYR A 89 1.57 0.92 6.15
CA TYR A 89 0.26 0.67 6.76
C TYR A 89 -0.89 1.22 5.91
N GLY A 90 -0.74 2.42 5.36
CA GLY A 90 -1.72 3.01 4.45
C GLY A 90 -1.94 2.16 3.21
N GLN A 91 -0.86 1.66 2.59
CA GLN A 91 -0.93 0.75 1.45
C GLN A 91 -1.58 -0.58 1.80
N LEU A 92 -1.23 -1.15 2.96
CA LEU A 92 -1.83 -2.40 3.41
C LEU A 92 -3.35 -2.25 3.62
N LEU A 93 -3.77 -1.16 4.24
CA LEU A 93 -5.20 -0.84 4.42
C LEU A 93 -5.90 -0.69 3.07
N MET A 94 -5.31 0.02 2.12
CA MET A 94 -5.85 0.20 0.78
C MET A 94 -5.98 -1.15 0.04
N LEU A 95 -4.97 -2.01 0.12
CA LEU A 95 -5.02 -3.36 -0.45
C LEU A 95 -6.15 -4.22 0.18
N VAL A 96 -6.33 -4.16 1.50
CA VAL A 96 -7.44 -4.85 2.17
C VAL A 96 -8.78 -4.35 1.64
N CYS A 97 -8.97 -3.03 1.52
CA CYS A 97 -10.19 -2.46 0.95
C CYS A 97 -10.43 -2.95 -0.49
N PHE A 98 -9.37 -2.97 -1.33
CA PHE A 98 -9.49 -3.48 -2.70
C PHE A 98 -9.84 -4.95 -2.76
N VAL A 99 -9.21 -5.79 -1.94
CA VAL A 99 -9.54 -7.21 -1.88
C VAL A 99 -11.00 -7.41 -1.50
N LEU A 100 -11.51 -6.70 -0.51
CA LEU A 100 -12.91 -6.80 -0.08
C LEU A 100 -13.89 -6.39 -1.18
N ILE A 101 -13.55 -5.36 -1.98
CA ILE A 101 -14.39 -4.85 -3.06
C ILE A 101 -14.33 -5.78 -4.29
N LEU A 102 -13.14 -6.27 -4.66
CA LEU A 102 -12.88 -6.95 -5.93
C LEU A 102 -12.91 -8.48 -5.84
N VAL A 103 -13.01 -9.06 -4.64
CA VAL A 103 -12.97 -10.52 -4.46
C VAL A 103 -14.07 -11.26 -5.25
N GLY A 104 -15.21 -10.62 -5.45
CA GLY A 104 -16.34 -11.18 -6.21
C GLY A 104 -16.20 -11.05 -7.73
N SER A 105 -15.42 -10.06 -8.22
CA SER A 105 -15.39 -9.71 -9.64
C SER A 105 -14.15 -10.20 -10.38
N VAL A 106 -12.95 -10.05 -9.81
CA VAL A 106 -11.69 -10.33 -10.55
C VAL A 106 -10.66 -11.08 -9.70
N PRO A 107 -10.84 -12.39 -9.48
CA PRO A 107 -9.96 -13.16 -8.61
C PRO A 107 -8.49 -13.23 -9.06
N GLN A 108 -8.19 -13.01 -10.35
CA GLN A 108 -6.82 -13.07 -10.88
C GLN A 108 -5.93 -11.94 -10.37
N ILE A 109 -6.51 -10.79 -10.01
CA ILE A 109 -5.77 -9.64 -9.46
C ILE A 109 -5.26 -9.94 -8.06
N LEU A 110 -5.96 -10.80 -7.33
CA LEU A 110 -5.58 -11.20 -5.97
C LEU A 110 -4.17 -11.80 -5.88
N VAL A 111 -3.65 -12.37 -6.98
CA VAL A 111 -2.28 -12.92 -7.02
C VAL A 111 -1.24 -11.80 -6.94
N LEU A 112 -1.44 -10.72 -7.70
CA LEU A 112 -0.55 -9.56 -7.69
C LEU A 112 -0.67 -8.81 -6.35
N ASP A 113 -1.90 -8.63 -5.88
CA ASP A 113 -2.18 -7.99 -4.59
C ASP A 113 -1.58 -8.79 -3.42
N ALA A 114 -1.62 -10.12 -3.47
CA ALA A 114 -0.97 -10.98 -2.47
C ALA A 114 0.55 -10.79 -2.43
N ALA A 115 1.20 -10.60 -3.57
CA ALA A 115 2.63 -10.33 -3.62
C ALA A 115 2.98 -8.98 -2.99
N PHE A 116 2.21 -7.92 -3.28
CA PHE A 116 2.36 -6.60 -2.64
C PHE A 116 2.06 -6.65 -1.14
N PHE A 117 1.04 -7.41 -0.76
CA PHE A 117 0.66 -7.61 0.63
C PHE A 117 1.80 -8.30 1.42
N ALA A 118 2.35 -9.38 0.88
CA ALA A 118 3.48 -10.09 1.48
C ALA A 118 4.72 -9.20 1.60
N ALA A 119 5.06 -8.44 0.55
CA ALA A 119 6.18 -7.50 0.57
C ALA A 119 5.96 -6.39 1.61
N GLY A 120 4.75 -5.83 1.70
CA GLY A 120 4.38 -4.81 2.67
C GLY A 120 4.50 -5.30 4.11
N ILE A 121 3.93 -6.47 4.43
CA ILE A 121 4.05 -7.09 5.76
C ILE A 121 5.51 -7.36 6.10
N TYR A 122 6.27 -7.93 5.19
CA TYR A 122 7.70 -8.21 5.41
C TYR A 122 8.47 -6.93 5.75
N LEU A 123 8.29 -5.87 4.98
CA LEU A 123 8.92 -4.57 5.23
C LEU A 123 8.51 -3.98 6.58
N ILE A 124 7.23 -4.04 6.94
CA ILE A 124 6.74 -3.57 8.26
C ILE A 124 7.43 -4.32 9.39
N VAL A 125 7.46 -5.66 9.34
CA VAL A 125 8.07 -6.49 10.38
C VAL A 125 9.55 -6.14 10.56
N VAL A 126 10.27 -6.00 9.45
CA VAL A 126 11.71 -5.68 9.49
C VAL A 126 11.98 -4.28 10.04
N HIS A 127 11.22 -3.28 9.62
CA HIS A 127 11.38 -1.91 10.13
C HIS A 127 11.02 -1.80 11.61
N ARG A 128 9.98 -2.48 12.07
CA ARG A 128 9.63 -2.54 13.50
C ARG A 128 10.70 -3.22 14.35
N ARG A 129 11.28 -4.32 13.86
CA ARG A 129 12.38 -5.00 14.57
C ARG A 129 13.63 -4.12 14.64
N ALA A 130 13.95 -3.41 13.57
CA ALA A 130 15.07 -2.48 13.57
C ALA A 130 14.87 -1.32 14.56
N ALA A 131 13.67 -0.77 14.67
CA ALA A 131 13.33 0.27 15.62
C ALA A 131 13.42 -0.23 17.08
N ALA A 132 12.91 -1.43 17.37
CA ALA A 132 12.96 -2.02 18.70
C ALA A 132 14.40 -2.33 19.16
N GLY A 133 15.27 -2.79 18.25
CA GLY A 133 16.68 -3.04 18.55
C GLY A 133 17.50 -1.77 18.86
N SER A 134 17.07 -0.62 18.35
CA SER A 134 17.74 0.67 18.62
C SER A 134 17.43 1.23 20.01
N SER A 135 16.32 0.82 20.62
CA SER A 135 15.87 1.29 21.93
C SER A 135 16.51 0.53 23.09
N SER A 136 17.23 -0.55 22.85
CA SER A 136 17.81 -1.43 23.87
C SER A 136 19.29 -1.17 24.16
N VAL A 137 19.89 -0.07 23.67
CA VAL A 137 21.26 0.34 24.06
C VAL A 137 21.21 0.94 25.45
N PRO A 138 21.83 0.31 26.49
CA PRO A 138 21.81 0.83 27.84
C PRO A 138 22.49 2.20 27.92
N LEU A 139 21.92 3.11 28.67
CA LEU A 139 22.43 4.47 28.94
C LEU A 139 23.76 4.48 29.70
N ASP A 140 24.18 3.34 30.25
CA ASP A 140 25.37 3.23 31.12
C ASP A 140 26.72 3.33 30.37
N ALA A 141 26.74 3.33 29.05
CA ALA A 141 27.99 3.44 28.27
C ALA A 141 28.45 4.91 28.07
N ARG A 142 27.76 5.90 28.64
CA ARG A 142 28.01 7.34 28.36
C ARG A 142 28.79 8.10 29.47
N THR A 143 29.19 7.44 30.57
CA THR A 143 29.75 8.12 31.73
C THR A 143 31.23 7.89 32.02
N ASP A 144 31.97 7.18 31.14
CA ASP A 144 33.41 6.92 31.38
C ASP A 144 34.36 7.58 30.37
N THR A 145 34.23 8.90 30.16
CA THR A 145 35.29 9.68 29.49
C THR A 145 35.40 11.10 30.11
N THR A 146 35.71 11.18 31.41
CA THR A 146 36.26 12.41 32.00
C THR A 146 37.28 12.02 33.09
N THR A 147 38.50 11.79 32.68
CA THR A 147 39.73 12.02 33.49
C THR A 147 40.85 12.41 32.54
#